data_2109cb078fc4b45fd843f447d7c98710
#
_entry.id   2109cb078fc4b45fd843f447d7c98710
#
_cell.length_a   1.000
_cell.length_b   1.000
_cell.length_c   1.000
_cell.angle_alpha   90.00
_cell.angle_beta   90.00
_cell.angle_gamma   90.00
#
_symmetry.space_group_name_H-M   'P 1'
#
loop_
_entity.id
_entity.type
_entity.pdbx_description
1 polymer ?
#
loop_
_entity_poly.entity_id
_entity_poly.type
_entity_poly.pdbx_seq_one_letter_code
_entity_poly.pdbx_strand_id
1 'polypeptide(L)'
;MSGFALITGAGRGVGRAVALALAQRGVDLALLGRPSPQHAEAVELLQQVSGKKPFEVFADFQDGAALEVAAQRVMLELGAPRIVVHNAGVVLRARIEETSIAAWDEQLDVNLRAPFVLTRALLPSMRAAKAGRFVFIGSISGTLGSPGAAAYAASKWGLTGFVKSLAEELSDSGLMACAVLPGSIDTDMLKGAPFAPRMSAADVAKSVEFLALDAPLAHNGAVVEMFGV
;
A
#
# COMPACT_ATOMS: atom_id res chain seq x y z
N MET A 1 -14.27 16.41 -0.64
CA MET A 1 -14.13 15.65 0.64
C MET A 1 -12.94 16.25 1.39
N SER A 2 -13.15 16.81 2.57
CA SER A 2 -12.05 17.26 3.42
C SER A 2 -11.38 16.03 4.08
N GLY A 3 -10.09 15.85 3.89
CA GLY A 3 -9.31 14.76 4.46
C GLY A 3 -8.09 14.44 3.62
N PHE A 4 -7.16 13.67 4.18
CA PHE A 4 -5.90 13.34 3.50
C PHE A 4 -5.79 11.82 3.26
N ALA A 5 -4.88 11.46 2.36
CA ALA A 5 -4.47 10.08 2.14
C ALA A 5 -3.09 9.81 2.74
N LEU A 6 -2.96 8.74 3.54
CA LEU A 6 -1.69 8.19 3.98
C LEU A 6 -1.25 7.11 2.99
N ILE A 7 -0.06 7.28 2.41
CA ILE A 7 0.49 6.33 1.43
C ILE A 7 1.82 5.79 1.93
N THR A 8 1.96 4.47 1.98
CA THR A 8 3.23 3.84 2.34
C THR A 8 4.06 3.53 1.10
N GLY A 9 5.36 3.85 1.14
CA GLY A 9 6.29 3.54 0.05
C GLY A 9 6.07 4.35 -1.23
N ALA A 10 5.73 5.64 -1.13
CA ALA A 10 5.43 6.52 -2.26
C ALA A 10 6.65 7.03 -3.04
N GLY A 11 7.87 6.66 -2.66
CA GLY A 11 9.09 7.19 -3.29
C GLY A 11 9.29 6.78 -4.76
N ARG A 12 8.74 5.66 -5.20
CA ARG A 12 8.90 5.14 -6.58
C ARG A 12 7.75 4.21 -6.99
N GLY A 13 7.77 3.78 -8.26
CA GLY A 13 6.87 2.74 -8.78
C GLY A 13 5.41 3.04 -8.58
N VAL A 14 4.63 2.03 -8.16
CA VAL A 14 3.19 2.13 -7.96
C VAL A 14 2.84 3.18 -6.90
N GLY A 15 3.57 3.21 -5.78
CA GLY A 15 3.29 4.19 -4.71
C GLY A 15 3.43 5.64 -5.16
N ARG A 16 4.45 5.97 -5.97
CA ARG A 16 4.61 7.30 -6.58
C ARG A 16 3.47 7.60 -7.55
N ALA A 17 3.12 6.66 -8.41
CA ALA A 17 2.03 6.84 -9.37
C ALA A 17 0.68 7.06 -8.68
N VAL A 18 0.38 6.30 -7.61
CA VAL A 18 -0.82 6.49 -6.79
C VAL A 18 -0.82 7.87 -6.11
N ALA A 19 0.32 8.27 -5.52
CA ALA A 19 0.43 9.57 -4.87
C ALA A 19 0.18 10.71 -5.86
N LEU A 20 0.74 10.64 -7.08
CA LEU A 20 0.49 11.62 -8.13
C LEU A 20 -0.97 11.65 -8.58
N ALA A 21 -1.59 10.48 -8.78
CA ALA A 21 -3.00 10.40 -9.17
C ALA A 21 -3.92 11.04 -8.12
N LEU A 22 -3.71 10.73 -6.83
CA LEU A 22 -4.50 11.34 -5.75
C LEU A 22 -4.22 12.84 -5.59
N ALA A 23 -2.98 13.29 -5.76
CA ALA A 23 -2.61 14.71 -5.75
C ALA A 23 -3.31 15.51 -6.87
N GLN A 24 -3.39 14.95 -8.08
CA GLN A 24 -4.11 15.53 -9.23
C GLN A 24 -5.61 15.66 -8.97
N ARG A 25 -6.19 14.78 -8.13
CA ARG A 25 -7.58 14.87 -7.67
C ARG A 25 -7.76 15.85 -6.49
N GLY A 26 -6.71 16.56 -6.09
CA GLY A 26 -6.74 17.54 -4.99
C GLY A 26 -6.76 16.94 -3.59
N VAL A 27 -6.33 15.68 -3.43
CA VAL A 27 -6.22 15.03 -2.13
C VAL A 27 -4.92 15.45 -1.46
N ASP A 28 -4.98 15.92 -0.21
CA ASP A 28 -3.81 16.18 0.60
C ASP A 28 -3.13 14.86 0.99
N LEU A 29 -1.79 14.84 1.04
CA LEU A 29 -1.04 13.60 1.19
C LEU A 29 -0.15 13.59 2.45
N ALA A 30 -0.11 12.44 3.10
CA ALA A 30 0.91 12.04 4.05
C ALA A 30 1.68 10.84 3.48
N LEU A 31 3.00 10.89 3.49
CA LEU A 31 3.87 9.85 2.96
C LEU A 31 4.62 9.18 4.10
N LEU A 32 4.43 7.88 4.27
CA LEU A 32 5.20 7.05 5.19
C LEU A 32 6.19 6.19 4.41
N GLY A 33 7.48 6.35 4.71
CA GLY A 33 8.54 5.65 3.99
C GLY A 33 9.85 5.62 4.74
N ARG A 34 10.91 5.24 4.03
CA ARG A 34 12.29 5.43 4.50
C ARG A 34 12.90 6.64 3.78
N PRO A 35 13.77 7.40 4.44
CA PRO A 35 14.50 8.48 3.77
C PRO A 35 15.28 7.92 2.58
N SER A 36 15.14 8.54 1.41
CA SER A 36 15.90 8.15 0.20
C SER A 36 15.83 9.27 -0.84
N PRO A 37 16.77 9.31 -1.79
CA PRO A 37 16.71 10.26 -2.92
C PRO A 37 15.38 10.14 -3.70
N GLN A 38 14.89 8.92 -3.90
CA GLN A 38 13.63 8.68 -4.61
C GLN A 38 12.41 9.23 -3.83
N HIS A 39 12.46 9.19 -2.48
CA HIS A 39 11.43 9.80 -1.65
C HIS A 39 11.44 11.33 -1.80
N ALA A 40 12.60 11.95 -1.73
CA ALA A 40 12.76 13.41 -1.90
C ALA A 40 12.27 13.87 -3.28
N GLU A 41 12.67 13.16 -4.36
CA GLU A 41 12.17 13.41 -5.72
C GLU A 41 10.63 13.32 -5.82
N ALA A 42 10.04 12.31 -5.18
CA ALA A 42 8.58 12.16 -5.17
C ALA A 42 7.90 13.34 -4.45
N VAL A 43 8.45 13.81 -3.35
CA VAL A 43 7.93 14.99 -2.61
C VAL A 43 7.96 16.25 -3.50
N GLU A 44 9.06 16.49 -4.22
CA GLU A 44 9.18 17.62 -5.13
C GLU A 44 8.14 17.55 -6.27
N LEU A 45 8.01 16.39 -6.91
CA LEU A 45 7.01 16.16 -7.96
C LEU A 45 5.57 16.38 -7.44
N LEU A 46 5.25 15.89 -6.27
CA LEU A 46 3.94 16.05 -5.67
C LEU A 46 3.64 17.52 -5.33
N GLN A 47 4.64 18.24 -4.84
CA GLN A 47 4.51 19.68 -4.58
C GLN A 47 4.30 20.48 -5.88
N GLN A 48 4.98 20.12 -6.96
CA GLN A 48 4.77 20.74 -8.28
C GLN A 48 3.35 20.50 -8.82
N VAL A 49 2.82 19.29 -8.64
CA VAL A 49 1.50 18.90 -9.14
C VAL A 49 0.35 19.52 -8.33
N SER A 50 0.46 19.49 -6.99
CA SER A 50 -0.64 19.91 -6.10
C SER A 50 -0.51 21.33 -5.56
N GLY A 51 0.66 21.96 -5.72
CA GLY A 51 1.01 23.23 -5.04
C GLY A 51 1.23 23.09 -3.54
N LYS A 52 1.14 21.88 -2.97
CA LYS A 52 1.27 21.60 -1.54
C LYS A 52 2.36 20.56 -1.29
N LYS A 53 3.19 20.82 -0.28
CA LYS A 53 4.14 19.81 0.18
C LYS A 53 3.40 18.72 0.97
N PRO A 54 3.59 17.42 0.66
CA PRO A 54 3.02 16.35 1.47
C PRO A 54 3.62 16.32 2.87
N PHE A 55 2.86 15.84 3.86
CA PHE A 55 3.39 15.57 5.19
C PHE A 55 4.27 14.32 5.14
N GLU A 56 5.47 14.42 5.69
CA GLU A 56 6.46 13.33 5.66
C GLU A 56 6.63 12.71 7.04
N VAL A 57 6.56 11.39 7.10
CA VAL A 57 6.89 10.60 8.27
C VAL A 57 7.74 9.41 7.88
N PHE A 58 8.72 9.05 8.72
CA PHE A 58 9.68 8.02 8.40
C PHE A 58 9.65 6.91 9.45
N ALA A 59 9.67 5.66 8.97
CA ALA A 59 9.83 4.47 9.79
C ALA A 59 10.43 3.32 8.96
N ASP A 60 11.09 2.39 9.63
CA ASP A 60 11.43 1.10 9.05
C ASP A 60 10.21 0.18 9.11
N PHE A 61 9.85 -0.44 7.99
CA PHE A 61 8.69 -1.32 7.91
C PHE A 61 8.91 -2.68 8.60
N GLN A 62 10.12 -3.02 8.99
CA GLN A 62 10.42 -4.19 9.82
C GLN A 62 10.24 -3.90 11.32
N ASP A 63 10.23 -2.62 11.71
CA ASP A 63 10.06 -2.20 13.10
C ASP A 63 8.60 -1.80 13.39
N GLY A 64 7.85 -2.75 13.98
CA GLY A 64 6.45 -2.52 14.35
C GLY A 64 6.26 -1.38 15.35
N ALA A 65 7.19 -1.16 16.29
CA ALA A 65 7.09 -0.07 17.25
C ALA A 65 7.30 1.29 16.58
N ALA A 66 8.28 1.38 15.66
CA ALA A 66 8.49 2.60 14.86
C ALA A 66 7.26 2.92 13.98
N LEU A 67 6.58 1.91 13.44
CA LEU A 67 5.35 2.10 12.67
C LEU A 67 4.19 2.61 13.53
N GLU A 68 4.03 2.13 14.77
CA GLU A 68 3.02 2.64 15.69
C GLU A 68 3.28 4.12 16.05
N VAL A 69 4.53 4.47 16.34
CA VAL A 69 4.94 5.86 16.60
C VAL A 69 4.67 6.75 15.38
N ALA A 70 4.98 6.27 14.18
CA ALA A 70 4.70 6.98 12.93
C ALA A 70 3.20 7.21 12.72
N ALA A 71 2.37 6.21 12.96
CA ALA A 71 0.90 6.33 12.88
C ALA A 71 0.37 7.33 13.91
N GLN A 72 0.86 7.28 15.15
CA GLN A 72 0.49 8.24 16.20
C GLN A 72 0.86 9.67 15.81
N ARG A 73 2.04 9.89 15.23
CA ARG A 73 2.47 11.20 14.75
C ARG A 73 1.55 11.73 13.66
N VAL A 74 1.17 10.89 12.68
CA VAL A 74 0.21 11.26 11.63
C VAL A 74 -1.13 11.68 12.24
N MET A 75 -1.64 10.89 13.19
CA MET A 75 -2.92 11.20 13.84
C MET A 75 -2.87 12.47 14.70
N LEU A 76 -1.74 12.74 15.35
CA LEU A 76 -1.56 13.95 16.16
C LEU A 76 -1.53 15.21 15.30
N GLU A 77 -0.81 15.17 14.18
CA GLU A 77 -0.56 16.34 13.32
C GLU A 77 -1.71 16.59 12.31
N LEU A 78 -2.34 15.53 11.79
CA LEU A 78 -3.30 15.62 10.70
C LEU A 78 -4.69 15.07 11.04
N GLY A 79 -4.83 14.35 12.14
CA GLY A 79 -6.06 13.63 12.49
C GLY A 79 -6.20 12.28 11.78
N ALA A 80 -7.42 11.76 11.70
CA ALA A 80 -7.71 10.48 11.06
C ALA A 80 -7.60 10.58 9.53
N PRO A 81 -6.82 9.71 8.86
CA PRO A 81 -6.78 9.67 7.41
C PRO A 81 -8.14 9.21 6.84
N ARG A 82 -8.51 9.76 5.69
CA ARG A 82 -9.69 9.30 4.92
C ARG A 82 -9.35 8.14 4.01
N ILE A 83 -8.11 8.04 3.60
CA ILE A 83 -7.60 7.01 2.72
C ILE A 83 -6.27 6.53 3.28
N VAL A 84 -6.09 5.22 3.34
CA VAL A 84 -4.80 4.59 3.66
C VAL A 84 -4.45 3.65 2.51
N VAL A 85 -3.33 3.91 1.83
CA VAL A 85 -2.82 3.05 0.77
C VAL A 85 -1.60 2.29 1.28
N HIS A 86 -1.77 1.01 1.56
CA HIS A 86 -0.70 0.10 1.94
C HIS A 86 -0.01 -0.40 0.67
N ASN A 87 1.05 0.32 0.26
CA ASN A 87 1.80 0.00 -0.96
C ASN A 87 3.23 -0.47 -0.69
N ALA A 88 3.85 -0.08 0.44
CA ALA A 88 5.20 -0.53 0.75
C ALA A 88 5.31 -2.06 0.67
N GLY A 89 6.37 -2.53 0.03
CA GLY A 89 6.59 -3.96 -0.16
C GLY A 89 7.98 -4.27 -0.69
N VAL A 90 8.41 -5.51 -0.45
CA VAL A 90 9.68 -6.06 -0.93
C VAL A 90 9.46 -7.43 -1.55
N VAL A 91 10.32 -7.79 -2.50
CA VAL A 91 10.42 -9.14 -3.05
C VAL A 91 11.88 -9.56 -3.07
N LEU A 92 12.19 -10.66 -2.42
CA LEU A 92 13.48 -11.33 -2.46
C LEU A 92 13.27 -12.70 -3.10
N ARG A 93 13.87 -12.91 -4.26
CA ARG A 93 13.69 -14.13 -5.05
C ARG A 93 14.82 -15.11 -4.76
N ALA A 94 14.45 -16.31 -4.34
CA ALA A 94 15.35 -17.44 -4.15
C ALA A 94 14.54 -18.74 -4.20
N ARG A 95 15.22 -19.87 -4.48
CA ARG A 95 14.63 -21.19 -4.31
C ARG A 95 14.37 -21.41 -2.81
N ILE A 96 13.46 -22.32 -2.49
CA ILE A 96 13.06 -22.49 -1.07
C ILE A 96 14.23 -22.90 -0.19
N GLU A 97 15.10 -23.77 -0.69
CA GLU A 97 16.29 -24.24 0.00
C GLU A 97 17.40 -23.19 0.17
N GLU A 98 17.33 -22.11 -0.64
CA GLU A 98 18.27 -20.98 -0.64
C GLU A 98 17.70 -19.77 0.14
N THR A 99 16.42 -19.79 0.47
CA THR A 99 15.76 -18.69 1.17
C THR A 99 16.19 -18.70 2.64
N SER A 100 16.96 -17.69 3.07
CA SER A 100 17.31 -17.54 4.47
C SER A 100 16.09 -17.18 5.32
N ILE A 101 16.12 -17.54 6.62
CA ILE A 101 15.07 -17.14 7.58
C ILE A 101 14.93 -15.61 7.61
N ALA A 102 16.03 -14.86 7.60
CA ALA A 102 15.98 -13.40 7.57
C ALA A 102 15.28 -12.85 6.31
N ALA A 103 15.52 -13.43 5.12
CA ALA A 103 14.84 -13.04 3.89
C ALA A 103 13.35 -13.43 3.88
N TRP A 104 13.00 -14.50 4.56
CA TRP A 104 11.60 -14.89 4.81
C TRP A 104 10.93 -13.87 5.72
N ASP A 105 11.53 -13.59 6.88
CA ASP A 105 10.99 -12.69 7.91
C ASP A 105 10.83 -11.26 7.36
N GLU A 106 11.84 -10.73 6.64
CA GLU A 106 11.75 -9.40 6.01
C GLU A 106 10.52 -9.27 5.11
N GLN A 107 10.24 -10.29 4.28
CA GLN A 107 9.09 -10.23 3.38
C GLN A 107 7.76 -10.31 4.12
N LEU A 108 7.66 -11.11 5.17
CA LEU A 108 6.46 -11.14 6.01
C LEU A 108 6.29 -9.86 6.80
N ASP A 109 7.37 -9.33 7.36
CA ASP A 109 7.34 -8.09 8.13
C ASP A 109 6.87 -6.91 7.30
N VAL A 110 7.49 -6.70 6.15
CA VAL A 110 7.19 -5.53 5.31
C VAL A 110 5.85 -5.69 4.58
N ASN A 111 5.56 -6.88 4.02
CA ASN A 111 4.42 -7.06 3.13
C ASN A 111 3.11 -7.39 3.87
N LEU A 112 3.18 -7.90 5.11
CA LEU A 112 2.01 -8.37 5.86
C LEU A 112 1.92 -7.75 7.26
N ARG A 113 2.96 -7.87 8.09
CA ARG A 113 2.93 -7.34 9.46
C ARG A 113 2.82 -5.82 9.49
N ALA A 114 3.57 -5.10 8.67
CA ALA A 114 3.51 -3.64 8.64
C ALA A 114 2.12 -3.09 8.25
N PRO A 115 1.44 -3.58 7.19
CA PRO A 115 0.04 -3.24 6.93
C PRO A 115 -0.89 -3.51 8.12
N PHE A 116 -0.73 -4.65 8.79
CA PHE A 116 -1.52 -4.97 10.00
C PHE A 116 -1.28 -3.95 11.11
N VAL A 117 -0.01 -3.65 11.46
CA VAL A 117 0.34 -2.71 12.54
C VAL A 117 -0.24 -1.33 12.28
N LEU A 118 -0.06 -0.80 11.07
CA LEU A 118 -0.59 0.51 10.69
C LEU A 118 -2.12 0.53 10.68
N THR A 119 -2.76 -0.50 10.14
CA THR A 119 -4.22 -0.61 10.16
C THR A 119 -4.74 -0.63 11.60
N ARG A 120 -4.16 -1.45 12.47
CA ARG A 120 -4.51 -1.53 13.89
C ARG A 120 -4.41 -0.19 14.59
N ALA A 121 -3.35 0.57 14.33
CA ALA A 121 -3.12 1.88 14.95
C ALA A 121 -4.10 2.96 14.45
N LEU A 122 -4.46 2.96 13.17
CA LEU A 122 -5.28 4.00 12.54
C LEU A 122 -6.79 3.70 12.64
N LEU A 123 -7.18 2.44 12.66
CA LEU A 123 -8.58 2.00 12.57
C LEU A 123 -9.49 2.60 13.65
N PRO A 124 -9.12 2.72 14.94
CA PRO A 124 -10.00 3.28 15.95
C PRO A 124 -10.45 4.72 15.64
N SER A 125 -9.53 5.59 15.19
CA SER A 125 -9.83 6.97 14.83
C SER A 125 -10.66 7.06 13.54
N MET A 126 -10.40 6.20 12.55
CA MET A 126 -11.19 6.12 11.32
C MET A 126 -12.60 5.60 11.60
N ARG A 127 -12.77 4.62 12.50
CA ARG A 127 -14.10 4.16 12.96
C ARG A 127 -14.88 5.27 13.65
N ALA A 128 -14.23 6.05 14.51
CA ALA A 128 -14.87 7.20 15.16
C ALA A 128 -15.34 8.26 14.13
N ALA A 129 -14.57 8.45 13.06
CA ALA A 129 -14.94 9.33 11.96
C ALA A 129 -16.03 8.75 11.03
N LYS A 130 -16.41 7.47 11.18
CA LYS A 130 -17.40 6.73 10.38
C LYS A 130 -17.18 6.84 8.86
N ALA A 131 -15.94 7.02 8.44
CA ALA A 131 -15.60 7.18 7.03
C ALA A 131 -14.12 6.95 6.80
N GLY A 132 -13.81 6.10 5.85
CA GLY A 132 -12.43 5.83 5.46
C GLY A 132 -12.29 4.61 4.55
N ARG A 133 -11.16 4.55 3.87
CA ARG A 133 -10.86 3.49 2.92
C ARG A 133 -9.45 3.00 3.10
N PHE A 134 -9.30 1.70 3.21
CA PHE A 134 -8.03 1.00 3.16
C PHE A 134 -7.89 0.34 1.78
N VAL A 135 -6.84 0.71 1.03
CA VAL A 135 -6.50 0.08 -0.25
C VAL A 135 -5.15 -0.59 -0.11
N PHE A 136 -5.10 -1.89 -0.33
CA PHE A 136 -3.88 -2.69 -0.19
C PHE A 136 -3.33 -3.06 -1.56
N ILE A 137 -2.04 -2.81 -1.77
CA ILE A 137 -1.34 -3.26 -2.98
C ILE A 137 -0.81 -4.67 -2.73
N GLY A 138 -1.56 -5.63 -3.22
CA GLY A 138 -1.20 -7.03 -3.21
C GLY A 138 -0.29 -7.40 -4.39
N SER A 139 -0.55 -8.57 -4.96
CA SER A 139 0.05 -9.10 -6.18
C SER A 139 -0.80 -10.28 -6.66
N ILE A 140 -0.79 -10.61 -7.94
CA ILE A 140 -1.33 -11.90 -8.42
C ILE A 140 -0.64 -13.08 -7.72
N SER A 141 0.58 -12.90 -7.15
CA SER A 141 1.20 -13.90 -6.26
C SER A 141 0.47 -14.08 -4.94
N GLY A 142 -0.57 -13.32 -4.65
CA GLY A 142 -1.51 -13.52 -3.54
C GLY A 142 -2.71 -14.40 -3.90
N THR A 143 -2.79 -14.92 -5.14
CA THR A 143 -3.79 -15.87 -5.64
C THR A 143 -3.17 -16.96 -6.51
N LEU A 144 -1.93 -16.77 -6.98
CA LEU A 144 -1.18 -17.71 -7.81
C LEU A 144 0.19 -18.01 -7.20
N GLY A 145 0.69 -19.23 -7.41
CA GLY A 145 2.06 -19.59 -7.05
C GLY A 145 3.07 -18.99 -8.02
N SER A 146 4.27 -18.67 -7.54
CA SER A 146 5.39 -18.20 -8.36
C SER A 146 6.67 -18.90 -7.95
N PRO A 147 7.37 -19.60 -8.86
CA PRO A 147 8.63 -20.26 -8.54
C PRO A 147 9.68 -19.23 -8.08
N GLY A 148 10.49 -19.60 -7.09
CA GLY A 148 11.51 -18.72 -6.52
C GLY A 148 10.97 -17.50 -5.77
N ALA A 149 9.69 -17.52 -5.34
CA ALA A 149 9.06 -16.42 -4.62
C ALA A 149 8.14 -16.91 -3.49
N ALA A 150 8.50 -18.02 -2.84
CA ALA A 150 7.65 -18.65 -1.82
C ALA A 150 7.32 -17.73 -0.65
N ALA A 151 8.32 -17.04 -0.08
CA ALA A 151 8.11 -16.08 1.02
C ALA A 151 7.23 -14.89 0.58
N TYR A 152 7.50 -14.35 -0.62
CA TYR A 152 6.69 -13.29 -1.19
C TYR A 152 5.24 -13.73 -1.40
N ALA A 153 5.01 -14.89 -2.02
CA ALA A 153 3.68 -15.43 -2.21
C ALA A 153 2.96 -15.64 -0.88
N ALA A 154 3.62 -16.26 0.11
CA ALA A 154 3.05 -16.43 1.45
C ALA A 154 2.61 -15.09 2.07
N SER A 155 3.45 -14.05 1.98
CA SER A 155 3.11 -12.72 2.47
C SER A 155 1.91 -12.10 1.74
N LYS A 156 1.81 -12.27 0.42
CA LYS A 156 0.72 -11.69 -0.41
C LYS A 156 -0.58 -12.48 -0.30
N TRP A 157 -0.53 -13.80 -0.13
CA TRP A 157 -1.69 -14.61 0.24
C TRP A 157 -2.22 -14.23 1.63
N GLY A 158 -1.32 -14.08 2.62
CA GLY A 158 -1.65 -13.60 3.95
C GLY A 158 -2.32 -12.22 3.91
N LEU A 159 -1.79 -11.30 3.09
CA LEU A 159 -2.37 -9.97 2.92
C LEU A 159 -3.77 -10.04 2.31
N THR A 160 -4.00 -10.90 1.30
CA THR A 160 -5.33 -11.10 0.71
C THR A 160 -6.33 -11.61 1.76
N GLY A 161 -5.93 -12.59 2.57
CA GLY A 161 -6.74 -13.11 3.68
C GLY A 161 -7.02 -12.03 4.74
N PHE A 162 -6.01 -11.24 5.10
CA PHE A 162 -6.17 -10.13 6.03
C PHE A 162 -7.18 -9.09 5.54
N VAL A 163 -7.11 -8.69 4.26
CA VAL A 163 -8.06 -7.74 3.67
C VAL A 163 -9.49 -8.27 3.70
N LYS A 164 -9.69 -9.54 3.38
CA LYS A 164 -11.01 -10.18 3.42
C LYS A 164 -11.59 -10.17 4.84
N SER A 165 -10.81 -10.59 5.84
CA SER A 165 -11.26 -10.59 7.24
C SER A 165 -11.52 -9.17 7.76
N LEU A 166 -10.64 -8.22 7.44
CA LEU A 166 -10.83 -6.82 7.81
C LEU A 166 -12.13 -6.26 7.21
N ALA A 167 -12.43 -6.58 5.95
CA ALA A 167 -13.65 -6.11 5.29
C ALA A 167 -14.91 -6.58 6.03
N GLU A 168 -14.96 -7.84 6.48
CA GLU A 168 -16.08 -8.34 7.29
C GLU A 168 -16.22 -7.57 8.61
N GLU A 169 -15.11 -7.26 9.28
CA GLU A 169 -15.11 -6.44 10.51
C GLU A 169 -15.53 -4.98 10.28
N LEU A 170 -15.43 -4.50 9.03
CA LEU A 170 -15.81 -3.14 8.63
C LEU A 170 -17.26 -3.04 8.13
N SER A 171 -18.00 -4.13 8.06
CA SER A 171 -19.41 -4.12 7.68
C SER A 171 -20.19 -3.12 8.53
N ASP A 172 -21.05 -2.34 7.90
CA ASP A 172 -21.91 -1.29 8.53
C ASP A 172 -21.17 -0.17 9.26
N SER A 173 -19.83 -0.09 9.15
CA SER A 173 -19.02 0.93 9.83
C SER A 173 -18.87 2.25 9.06
N GLY A 174 -19.26 2.28 7.80
CA GLY A 174 -18.96 3.39 6.87
C GLY A 174 -17.52 3.38 6.33
N LEU A 175 -16.74 2.34 6.66
CA LEU A 175 -15.39 2.12 6.15
C LEU A 175 -15.37 1.02 5.08
N MET A 176 -14.29 0.97 4.31
CA MET A 176 -14.06 -0.04 3.28
C MET A 176 -12.60 -0.51 3.30
N ALA A 177 -12.39 -1.81 3.12
CA ALA A 177 -11.08 -2.39 2.85
C ALA A 177 -11.13 -3.18 1.53
N CYS A 178 -10.16 -2.96 0.66
CA CYS A 178 -10.06 -3.65 -0.62
C CYS A 178 -8.60 -3.82 -1.04
N ALA A 179 -8.35 -4.71 -1.99
CA ALA A 179 -7.01 -4.95 -2.54
C ALA A 179 -6.98 -4.84 -4.05
N VAL A 180 -5.86 -4.36 -4.57
CA VAL A 180 -5.48 -4.45 -5.98
C VAL A 180 -4.31 -5.43 -6.08
N LEU A 181 -4.42 -6.43 -6.93
CA LEU A 181 -3.43 -7.49 -7.12
C LEU A 181 -2.84 -7.41 -8.54
N PRO A 182 -1.83 -6.55 -8.74
CA PRO A 182 -1.21 -6.44 -10.06
C PRO A 182 -0.33 -7.65 -10.38
N GLY A 183 -0.23 -7.95 -11.67
CA GLY A 183 0.76 -8.85 -12.24
C GLY A 183 2.13 -8.17 -12.42
N SER A 184 2.72 -8.34 -13.61
CA SER A 184 4.03 -7.76 -13.91
C SER A 184 3.90 -6.27 -14.27
N ILE A 185 4.50 -5.42 -13.44
CA ILE A 185 4.49 -3.96 -13.63
C ILE A 185 5.88 -3.49 -14.02
N ASP A 186 5.97 -2.54 -14.92
CA ASP A 186 7.24 -1.87 -15.26
C ASP A 186 7.74 -1.01 -14.08
N THR A 187 8.49 -1.64 -13.21
CA THR A 187 9.09 -1.04 -12.02
C THR A 187 10.40 -1.74 -11.65
N ASP A 188 11.20 -1.12 -10.80
CA ASP A 188 12.43 -1.74 -10.28
C ASP A 188 12.21 -3.09 -9.61
N MET A 189 11.03 -3.32 -9.02
CA MET A 189 10.69 -4.60 -8.36
C MET A 189 10.61 -5.77 -9.35
N LEU A 190 10.40 -5.50 -10.64
CA LEU A 190 10.37 -6.52 -11.69
C LEU A 190 11.76 -6.92 -12.16
N LYS A 191 12.80 -6.14 -11.87
CA LYS A 191 14.18 -6.45 -12.26
C LYS A 191 14.58 -7.85 -11.76
N GLY A 192 15.11 -8.68 -12.66
CA GLY A 192 15.48 -10.07 -12.37
C GLY A 192 14.31 -11.07 -12.40
N ALA A 193 13.09 -10.65 -12.70
CA ALA A 193 11.99 -11.56 -12.95
C ALA A 193 12.09 -12.21 -14.34
N PRO A 194 11.63 -13.45 -14.51
CA PRO A 194 11.74 -14.18 -15.80
C PRO A 194 10.66 -13.78 -16.81
N PHE A 195 9.92 -12.71 -16.59
CA PHE A 195 8.80 -12.27 -17.43
C PHE A 195 8.87 -10.76 -17.67
N ALA A 196 8.37 -10.33 -18.83
CA ALA A 196 8.27 -8.92 -19.20
C ALA A 196 7.14 -8.19 -18.45
N PRO A 197 7.24 -6.85 -18.29
CA PRO A 197 6.12 -6.07 -17.79
C PRO A 197 4.93 -6.10 -18.76
N ARG A 198 3.71 -6.14 -18.23
CA ARG A 198 2.46 -6.13 -18.99
C ARG A 198 1.58 -4.93 -18.66
N MET A 199 1.97 -4.12 -17.69
CA MET A 199 1.26 -2.90 -17.32
C MET A 199 2.23 -1.87 -16.74
N SER A 200 1.83 -0.61 -16.77
CA SER A 200 2.55 0.50 -16.15
C SER A 200 2.11 0.68 -14.69
N ALA A 201 2.92 1.39 -13.90
CA ALA A 201 2.53 1.83 -12.57
C ALA A 201 1.29 2.76 -12.60
N ALA A 202 1.11 3.52 -13.70
CA ALA A 202 -0.04 4.39 -13.89
C ALA A 202 -1.35 3.61 -14.08
N ASP A 203 -1.32 2.44 -14.71
CA ASP A 203 -2.52 1.59 -14.85
C ASP A 203 -3.00 1.09 -13.50
N VAL A 204 -2.06 0.68 -12.63
CA VAL A 204 -2.38 0.29 -11.26
C VAL A 204 -2.92 1.48 -10.46
N ALA A 205 -2.31 2.66 -10.63
CA ALA A 205 -2.74 3.87 -9.93
C ALA A 205 -4.18 4.26 -10.26
N LYS A 206 -4.65 4.09 -11.50
CA LYS A 206 -6.05 4.33 -11.88
C LYS A 206 -7.04 3.44 -11.10
N SER A 207 -6.71 2.14 -10.94
CA SER A 207 -7.55 1.23 -10.17
C SER A 207 -7.57 1.60 -8.68
N VAL A 208 -6.41 1.99 -8.14
CA VAL A 208 -6.30 2.45 -6.74
C VAL A 208 -7.08 3.77 -6.55
N GLU A 209 -6.95 4.72 -7.47
CA GLU A 209 -7.69 5.99 -7.44
C GLU A 209 -9.20 5.75 -7.42
N PHE A 210 -9.72 4.90 -8.31
CA PHE A 210 -11.14 4.53 -8.32
C PHE A 210 -11.59 3.94 -6.96
N LEU A 211 -10.86 2.97 -6.44
CA LEU A 211 -11.20 2.35 -5.16
C LEU A 211 -11.09 3.33 -3.99
N ALA A 212 -10.12 4.24 -4.04
CA ALA A 212 -9.87 5.21 -2.98
C ALA A 212 -10.88 6.36 -2.97
N LEU A 213 -11.42 6.77 -4.12
CA LEU A 213 -12.24 7.99 -4.24
C LEU A 213 -13.68 7.72 -4.68
N ASP A 214 -13.87 6.89 -5.69
CA ASP A 214 -15.11 6.85 -6.47
C ASP A 214 -15.93 5.56 -6.24
N ALA A 215 -15.29 4.46 -5.85
CA ALA A 215 -15.96 3.18 -5.66
C ALA A 215 -17.03 3.26 -4.55
N PRO A 216 -18.24 2.71 -4.76
CA PRO A 216 -19.23 2.59 -3.68
C PRO A 216 -18.75 1.63 -2.58
N LEU A 217 -19.27 1.80 -1.35
CA LEU A 217 -18.92 0.93 -0.21
C LEU A 217 -19.23 -0.56 -0.46
N ALA A 218 -20.06 -0.87 -1.42
CA ALA A 218 -20.31 -2.24 -1.90
C ALA A 218 -19.04 -2.95 -2.43
N HIS A 219 -17.93 -2.21 -2.68
CA HIS A 219 -16.62 -2.79 -2.98
C HIS A 219 -15.84 -3.22 -1.71
N ASN A 220 -16.45 -3.13 -0.52
CA ASN A 220 -15.82 -3.66 0.69
C ASN A 220 -15.51 -5.15 0.51
N GLY A 221 -14.27 -5.56 0.78
CA GLY A 221 -13.76 -6.91 0.51
C GLY A 221 -13.41 -7.21 -0.96
N ALA A 222 -13.50 -6.23 -1.87
CA ALA A 222 -13.10 -6.44 -3.26
C ALA A 222 -11.59 -6.74 -3.37
N VAL A 223 -11.28 -7.74 -4.20
CA VAL A 223 -9.91 -8.09 -4.59
C VAL A 223 -9.85 -8.02 -6.11
N VAL A 224 -9.18 -7.00 -6.63
CA VAL A 224 -9.11 -6.69 -8.05
C VAL A 224 -7.81 -7.22 -8.63
N GLU A 225 -7.88 -8.32 -9.36
CA GLU A 225 -6.74 -8.88 -10.08
C GLU A 225 -6.51 -8.13 -11.39
N MET A 226 -5.25 -7.80 -11.68
CA MET A 226 -4.84 -7.09 -12.88
C MET A 226 -3.74 -7.88 -13.56
N PHE A 227 -4.06 -8.58 -14.65
CA PHE A 227 -3.10 -9.41 -15.38
C PHE A 227 -2.30 -8.64 -16.44
N GLY A 228 -2.79 -7.49 -16.87
CA GLY A 228 -2.24 -6.68 -17.95
C GLY A 228 -2.60 -7.23 -19.35
N VAL A 229 -2.10 -6.59 -20.37
CA VAL A 229 -2.33 -6.89 -21.81
C VAL A 229 -1.02 -7.06 -22.56
#